data_03f72a6a0c03d4158398f96e9981b4a7
#
_entry.id   03f72a6a0c03d4158398f96e9981b4a7
#
_cell.length_a   1.000
_cell.length_b   1.000
_cell.length_c   1.000
_cell.angle_alpha   90.00
_cell.angle_beta   90.00
_cell.angle_gamma   90.00
#
_symmetry.space_group_name_H-M   'P 1'
#
loop_
_entity.id
_entity.type
_entity.pdbx_description
1 polymer ?
#
loop_
_entity_poly.entity_id
_entity_poly.type
_entity_poly.pdbx_seq_one_letter_code
_entity_poly.pdbx_strand_id
1 'polypeptide(L)'
;MLNTVVARNQFCDISRIKFRKWDEIDVMYWKLTKNDPMRKSGEYYSNAYKDAYVQYNRRLIIESANAFGIPPELLGGIAWIEVGGKPEEYKPLTMNWREQFSFMRNIKPTDHTSVGSVAMQIRVAARTLGLDPGALTTRDQLELATCLLEDEFNLRLVAQHLRDLILYDYPDAATLHPTDIQYKIAGIRYNRGIERQRNDFIRWMSSNIRKGDRNWPYISYGERLLSIRPHIKKLLEINW
;
A
#
# COMPACT_ATOMS: atom_id res chain seq x y z
N MET A 1 -13.02 -19.09 -7.62
CA MET A 1 -11.90 -20.01 -7.32
C MET A 1 -11.98 -20.36 -5.86
N LEU A 2 -11.96 -21.65 -5.50
CA LEU A 2 -11.92 -22.09 -4.11
C LEU A 2 -10.53 -21.78 -3.54
N ASN A 3 -10.45 -20.73 -2.69
CA ASN A 3 -9.23 -20.50 -1.90
C ASN A 3 -9.10 -21.66 -0.91
N THR A 4 -8.09 -22.50 -1.11
CA THR A 4 -7.81 -23.56 -0.16
C THR A 4 -7.15 -22.95 1.07
N VAL A 5 -7.88 -22.85 2.17
CA VAL A 5 -7.34 -22.43 3.46
C VAL A 5 -6.32 -23.47 3.93
N VAL A 6 -5.13 -23.03 4.29
CA VAL A 6 -4.02 -23.91 4.74
C VAL A 6 -3.84 -23.83 6.26
N ALA A 7 -4.06 -22.66 6.80
CA ALA A 7 -3.94 -22.38 8.24
C ALA A 7 -4.83 -21.20 8.62
N ARG A 8 -5.06 -21.05 9.92
CA ARG A 8 -5.79 -19.90 10.48
C ARG A 8 -4.99 -19.30 11.62
N ASN A 9 -4.95 -17.98 11.69
CA ASN A 9 -4.49 -17.27 12.88
C ASN A 9 -5.62 -16.36 13.43
N GLN A 10 -5.36 -15.59 14.48
CA GLN A 10 -6.40 -14.79 15.13
C GLN A 10 -6.97 -13.66 14.24
N PHE A 11 -6.26 -13.25 13.20
CA PHE A 11 -6.68 -12.13 12.34
C PHE A 11 -7.27 -12.57 11.00
N CYS A 12 -6.82 -13.68 10.43
CA CYS A 12 -7.24 -14.12 9.09
C CYS A 12 -7.03 -15.61 8.83
N ASP A 13 -7.61 -16.08 7.73
CA ASP A 13 -7.31 -17.38 7.14
C ASP A 13 -6.14 -17.23 6.14
N ILE A 14 -5.23 -18.21 6.16
CA ILE A 14 -4.06 -18.26 5.28
C ILE A 14 -4.38 -19.09 4.06
N SER A 15 -4.23 -18.51 2.86
CA SER A 15 -4.50 -19.17 1.59
C SER A 15 -3.25 -19.82 0.98
N ARG A 16 -3.45 -20.98 0.31
CA ARG A 16 -2.40 -21.61 -0.50
C ARG A 16 -2.28 -20.97 -1.88
N ILE A 17 -3.39 -20.46 -2.44
CA ILE A 17 -3.42 -19.89 -3.78
C ILE A 17 -3.29 -18.37 -3.64
N LYS A 18 -2.17 -17.84 -4.12
CA LYS A 18 -1.83 -16.41 -4.06
C LYS A 18 -1.35 -15.92 -5.42
N PHE A 19 -1.41 -14.61 -5.62
CA PHE A 19 -0.71 -13.97 -6.74
C PHE A 19 0.80 -14.18 -6.58
N ARG A 20 1.50 -14.53 -7.69
CA ARG A 20 2.96 -14.71 -7.67
C ARG A 20 3.63 -13.39 -7.28
N LYS A 21 4.32 -13.38 -6.19
CA LYS A 21 5.11 -12.23 -5.74
C LYS A 21 6.47 -12.20 -6.45
N TRP A 22 7.07 -11.03 -6.50
CA TRP A 22 8.44 -10.88 -6.97
C TRP A 22 9.39 -11.64 -6.05
N ASP A 23 10.30 -12.39 -6.68
CA ASP A 23 11.45 -13.01 -6.04
C ASP A 23 12.75 -12.21 -6.31
N GLU A 24 13.89 -12.74 -5.89
CA GLU A 24 15.19 -12.09 -6.07
C GLU A 24 15.56 -11.95 -7.53
N ILE A 25 15.18 -12.90 -8.37
CA ILE A 25 15.46 -12.89 -9.82
C ILE A 25 14.71 -11.74 -10.47
N ASP A 26 13.44 -11.54 -10.12
CA ASP A 26 12.63 -10.41 -10.60
C ASP A 26 13.27 -9.07 -10.23
N VAL A 27 13.71 -8.94 -8.97
CA VAL A 27 14.36 -7.71 -8.48
C VAL A 27 15.70 -7.48 -9.16
N MET A 28 16.49 -8.54 -9.35
CA MET A 28 17.79 -8.45 -10.05
C MET A 28 17.57 -8.05 -11.51
N TYR A 29 16.65 -8.71 -12.21
CA TYR A 29 16.29 -8.36 -13.59
C TYR A 29 15.86 -6.90 -13.72
N TRP A 30 14.95 -6.45 -12.85
CA TRP A 30 14.52 -5.05 -12.83
C TRP A 30 15.66 -4.07 -12.58
N LYS A 31 16.54 -4.34 -11.60
CA LYS A 31 17.67 -3.45 -11.27
C LYS A 31 18.67 -3.35 -12.42
N LEU A 32 18.94 -4.44 -13.12
CA LEU A 32 19.88 -4.47 -14.23
C LEU A 32 19.32 -3.78 -15.49
N THR A 33 18.02 -3.81 -15.68
CA THR A 33 17.39 -3.37 -16.93
C THR A 33 16.70 -2.00 -16.85
N LYS A 34 16.40 -1.50 -15.65
CA LYS A 34 15.63 -0.26 -15.45
C LYS A 34 16.27 1.01 -16.03
N ASN A 35 17.59 1.02 -16.16
CA ASN A 35 18.36 2.16 -16.67
C ASN A 35 18.91 1.92 -18.08
N ASP A 36 18.52 0.84 -18.74
CA ASP A 36 18.97 0.55 -20.11
C ASP A 36 18.26 1.51 -21.09
N PRO A 37 18.95 2.45 -21.71
CA PRO A 37 18.35 3.41 -22.65
C PRO A 37 17.84 2.77 -23.92
N MET A 38 18.38 1.60 -24.31
CA MET A 38 17.99 0.83 -25.50
C MET A 38 16.79 -0.07 -25.26
N ARG A 39 16.57 -0.44 -24.00
CA ARG A 39 15.56 -1.42 -23.63
C ARG A 39 14.69 -0.90 -22.49
N LYS A 40 13.98 0.08 -22.47
CA LYS A 40 13.05 0.50 -21.36
C LYS A 40 12.33 -0.67 -20.63
N SER A 41 12.97 -1.83 -20.67
CA SER A 41 12.42 -3.13 -20.28
C SER A 41 12.22 -3.25 -18.77
N GLY A 42 13.05 -2.58 -17.94
CA GLY A 42 12.91 -2.66 -16.50
C GLY A 42 11.69 -1.91 -15.97
N GLU A 43 11.43 -0.71 -16.49
CA GLU A 43 10.21 0.03 -16.18
C GLU A 43 8.98 -0.70 -16.75
N TYR A 44 9.09 -1.22 -17.96
CA TYR A 44 8.04 -2.00 -18.61
C TYR A 44 7.72 -3.27 -17.80
N TYR A 45 8.74 -4.01 -17.38
CA TYR A 45 8.58 -5.21 -16.55
C TYR A 45 7.88 -4.92 -15.22
N SER A 46 8.33 -3.86 -14.52
CA SER A 46 7.71 -3.42 -13.29
C SER A 46 6.24 -3.01 -13.48
N ASN A 47 5.95 -2.24 -14.54
CA ASN A 47 4.59 -1.79 -14.81
C ASN A 47 3.68 -2.96 -15.24
N ALA A 48 4.17 -3.89 -16.07
CA ALA A 48 3.42 -5.09 -16.43
C ALA A 48 3.06 -5.95 -15.21
N TYR A 49 3.98 -6.10 -14.25
CA TYR A 49 3.71 -6.79 -13.00
C TYR A 49 2.64 -6.08 -12.16
N LYS A 50 2.72 -4.75 -12.06
CA LYS A 50 1.75 -3.92 -11.35
C LYS A 50 0.35 -4.00 -11.97
N ASP A 51 0.28 -3.96 -13.30
CA ASP A 51 -0.96 -4.12 -14.05
C ASP A 51 -1.56 -5.51 -13.82
N ALA A 52 -0.75 -6.55 -13.91
CA ALA A 52 -1.17 -7.93 -13.66
C ALA A 52 -1.68 -8.13 -12.22
N TYR A 53 -1.05 -7.50 -11.22
CA TYR A 53 -1.51 -7.55 -9.84
C TYR A 53 -2.90 -6.92 -9.68
N VAL A 54 -3.11 -5.71 -10.23
CA VAL A 54 -4.40 -5.02 -10.14
C VAL A 54 -5.50 -5.80 -10.88
N GLN A 55 -5.19 -6.33 -12.08
CA GLN A 55 -6.14 -7.15 -12.84
C GLN A 55 -6.48 -8.46 -12.12
N TYR A 56 -5.49 -9.17 -11.58
CA TYR A 56 -5.70 -10.40 -10.83
C TYR A 56 -6.59 -10.19 -9.61
N ASN A 57 -6.32 -9.11 -8.87
CA ASN A 57 -7.05 -8.76 -7.65
C ASN A 57 -8.25 -7.83 -7.90
N ARG A 58 -8.67 -7.62 -9.17
CA ARG A 58 -9.73 -6.68 -9.54
C ARG A 58 -10.98 -6.84 -8.69
N ARG A 59 -11.47 -8.07 -8.55
CA ARG A 59 -12.67 -8.34 -7.75
C ARG A 59 -12.48 -7.96 -6.29
N LEU A 60 -11.36 -8.35 -5.68
CA LEU A 60 -11.05 -8.02 -4.29
C LEU A 60 -10.92 -6.50 -4.08
N ILE A 61 -10.30 -5.79 -5.03
CA ILE A 61 -10.17 -4.32 -4.97
C ILE A 61 -11.55 -3.67 -4.99
N ILE A 62 -12.43 -4.08 -5.92
CA ILE A 62 -13.78 -3.51 -6.04
C ILE A 62 -14.62 -3.84 -4.80
N GLU A 63 -14.65 -5.10 -4.36
CA GLU A 63 -15.40 -5.54 -3.18
C GLU A 63 -14.92 -4.83 -1.90
N SER A 64 -13.60 -4.73 -1.71
CA SER A 64 -13.01 -4.05 -0.54
C SER A 64 -13.29 -2.55 -0.55
N ALA A 65 -13.14 -1.89 -1.68
CA ALA A 65 -13.42 -0.46 -1.81
C ALA A 65 -14.90 -0.16 -1.54
N ASN A 66 -15.81 -0.94 -2.11
CA ASN A 66 -17.24 -0.79 -1.90
C ASN A 66 -17.64 -1.04 -0.43
N ALA A 67 -17.04 -2.04 0.23
CA ALA A 67 -17.29 -2.36 1.63
C ALA A 67 -16.97 -1.19 2.58
N PHE A 68 -15.98 -0.37 2.23
CA PHE A 68 -15.58 0.80 3.01
C PHE A 68 -16.03 2.15 2.39
N GLY A 69 -16.79 2.12 1.29
CA GLY A 69 -17.34 3.33 0.66
C GLY A 69 -16.27 4.28 0.12
N ILE A 70 -15.24 3.74 -0.53
CA ILE A 70 -14.21 4.52 -1.24
C ILE A 70 -14.19 4.15 -2.73
N PRO A 71 -13.65 5.01 -3.63
CA PRO A 71 -13.55 4.68 -5.04
C PRO A 71 -12.62 3.48 -5.26
N PRO A 72 -13.02 2.46 -6.02
CA PRO A 72 -12.15 1.32 -6.34
C PRO A 72 -10.82 1.74 -6.99
N GLU A 73 -10.83 2.79 -7.82
CA GLU A 73 -9.61 3.31 -8.44
C GLU A 73 -8.65 3.99 -7.44
N LEU A 74 -9.12 4.42 -6.28
CA LEU A 74 -8.24 4.91 -5.21
C LEU A 74 -7.45 3.74 -4.62
N LEU A 75 -8.14 2.69 -4.20
CA LEU A 75 -7.50 1.48 -3.68
C LEU A 75 -6.59 0.81 -4.72
N GLY A 76 -7.09 0.66 -5.95
CA GLY A 76 -6.32 0.09 -7.06
C GLY A 76 -5.08 0.92 -7.40
N GLY A 77 -5.15 2.25 -7.31
CA GLY A 77 -4.04 3.16 -7.53
C GLY A 77 -2.95 3.03 -6.46
N ILE A 78 -3.33 2.96 -5.19
CA ILE A 78 -2.41 2.68 -4.09
C ILE A 78 -1.75 1.31 -4.30
N ALA A 79 -2.54 0.27 -4.57
CA ALA A 79 -2.02 -1.06 -4.84
C ALA A 79 -1.01 -1.06 -6.00
N TRP A 80 -1.32 -0.40 -7.12
CA TRP A 80 -0.43 -0.29 -8.27
C TRP A 80 0.88 0.45 -7.95
N ILE A 81 0.85 1.48 -7.10
CA ILE A 81 2.06 2.21 -6.71
C ILE A 81 2.95 1.35 -5.81
N GLU A 82 2.37 0.67 -4.84
CA GLU A 82 3.10 -0.05 -3.78
C GLU A 82 3.60 -1.42 -4.22
N VAL A 83 2.85 -2.13 -5.07
CA VAL A 83 3.20 -3.50 -5.45
C VAL A 83 4.49 -3.55 -6.28
N GLY A 84 5.31 -4.56 -5.99
CA GLY A 84 6.61 -4.77 -6.65
C GLY A 84 7.79 -4.13 -5.89
N GLY A 85 9.00 -4.44 -6.31
CA GLY A 85 10.25 -3.94 -5.73
C GLY A 85 10.95 -4.97 -4.85
N LYS A 86 10.94 -4.86 -3.53
CA LYS A 86 11.63 -5.82 -2.65
C LYS A 86 10.79 -7.09 -2.43
N PRO A 87 11.42 -8.29 -2.44
CA PRO A 87 10.72 -9.53 -2.11
C PRO A 87 10.07 -9.44 -0.74
N GLU A 88 8.79 -9.80 -0.66
CA GLU A 88 8.02 -9.69 0.58
C GLU A 88 8.33 -10.80 1.58
N GLU A 89 8.76 -11.95 1.08
CA GLU A 89 9.04 -13.16 1.86
C GLU A 89 10.11 -12.96 2.95
N TYR A 90 11.01 -11.99 2.77
CA TYR A 90 12.06 -11.66 3.76
C TYR A 90 11.62 -10.66 4.83
N LYS A 91 10.46 -10.03 4.71
CA LYS A 91 10.02 -9.03 5.68
C LYS A 91 9.76 -9.62 7.08
N PRO A 92 9.12 -10.80 7.22
CA PRO A 92 8.98 -11.46 8.53
C PRO A 92 10.32 -11.90 9.15
N LEU A 93 11.26 -12.40 8.33
CA LEU A 93 12.59 -12.77 8.80
C LEU A 93 13.41 -11.55 9.27
N THR A 94 13.32 -10.44 8.54
CA THR A 94 13.98 -9.18 8.96
C THR A 94 13.37 -8.59 10.22
N MET A 95 12.10 -8.88 10.51
CA MET A 95 11.45 -8.49 11.78
C MET A 95 12.07 -9.25 12.97
N ASN A 96 12.18 -10.58 12.90
CA ASN A 96 12.81 -11.39 13.95
C ASN A 96 14.25 -10.94 14.21
N TRP A 97 15.02 -10.65 13.16
CA TRP A 97 16.38 -10.13 13.28
C TRP A 97 16.41 -8.75 13.95
N ARG A 98 15.51 -7.85 13.60
CA ARG A 98 15.43 -6.52 14.20
C ARG A 98 15.08 -6.58 15.68
N GLU A 99 14.19 -7.48 16.08
CA GLU A 99 13.79 -7.65 17.46
C GLU A 99 14.93 -8.22 18.31
N GLN A 100 15.61 -9.27 17.85
CA GLN A 100 16.75 -9.85 18.55
C GLN A 100 17.93 -8.88 18.72
N PHE A 101 18.09 -7.90 17.82
CA PHE A 101 19.19 -6.93 17.85
C PHE A 101 18.75 -5.50 18.18
N SER A 102 17.47 -5.26 18.48
CA SER A 102 16.95 -3.92 18.80
C SER A 102 17.62 -3.27 20.02
N PHE A 103 18.08 -4.09 20.96
CA PHE A 103 18.80 -3.62 22.16
C PHE A 103 20.25 -3.20 21.86
N MET A 104 20.84 -3.60 20.71
CA MET A 104 22.25 -3.34 20.39
C MET A 104 22.48 -2.08 19.55
N ARG A 105 21.44 -1.53 18.91
CA ARG A 105 21.53 -0.32 18.06
C ARG A 105 20.17 0.36 18.03
N ASN A 106 20.10 1.66 17.74
CA ASN A 106 18.89 2.46 17.45
C ASN A 106 18.10 1.91 16.24
N ILE A 107 17.70 0.64 16.28
CA ILE A 107 16.92 -0.02 15.25
C ILE A 107 15.46 0.35 15.48
N LYS A 108 14.77 0.78 14.42
CA LYS A 108 13.32 1.09 14.50
C LYS A 108 12.55 -0.11 15.04
N PRO A 109 11.57 0.09 15.93
CA PRO A 109 10.70 -0.96 16.43
C PRO A 109 10.13 -1.83 15.30
N THR A 110 9.85 -3.10 15.58
CA THR A 110 9.35 -4.07 14.59
C THR A 110 8.01 -3.67 13.98
N ASP A 111 7.16 -3.01 14.78
CA ASP A 111 5.86 -2.47 14.37
C ASP A 111 5.93 -1.37 13.29
N HIS A 112 7.11 -0.76 13.08
CA HIS A 112 7.38 0.16 11.98
C HIS A 112 7.69 -0.54 10.64
N THR A 113 7.73 -1.88 10.61
CA THR A 113 7.97 -2.64 9.38
C THR A 113 6.70 -2.63 8.52
N SER A 114 6.86 -2.26 7.24
CA SER A 114 5.78 -2.37 6.25
C SER A 114 5.75 -3.76 5.66
N VAL A 115 4.58 -4.37 5.62
CA VAL A 115 4.33 -5.74 5.15
C VAL A 115 3.16 -5.73 4.14
N GLY A 116 3.09 -6.76 3.33
CA GLY A 116 2.04 -6.97 2.35
C GLY A 116 2.37 -6.42 0.97
N SER A 117 1.61 -6.86 -0.03
CA SER A 117 1.72 -6.40 -1.43
C SER A 117 1.47 -4.90 -1.51
N VAL A 118 0.44 -4.43 -0.83
CA VAL A 118 0.18 -3.01 -0.61
C VAL A 118 0.77 -2.68 0.76
N ALA A 119 1.99 -2.17 0.75
CA ALA A 119 2.84 -2.03 1.92
C ALA A 119 2.18 -1.21 3.05
N MET A 120 1.87 -1.85 4.18
CA MET A 120 1.30 -1.23 5.37
C MET A 120 2.16 -1.53 6.60
N GLN A 121 2.44 -0.52 7.43
CA GLN A 121 3.16 -0.73 8.69
C GLN A 121 2.27 -1.49 9.68
N ILE A 122 2.86 -2.42 10.45
CA ILE A 122 2.13 -3.24 11.43
C ILE A 122 1.37 -2.36 12.44
N ARG A 123 2.01 -1.30 12.95
CA ARG A 123 1.36 -0.34 13.87
C ARG A 123 0.17 0.39 13.22
N VAL A 124 0.24 0.66 11.91
CA VAL A 124 -0.87 1.30 11.18
C VAL A 124 -2.00 0.29 11.01
N ALA A 125 -1.67 -0.95 10.64
CA ALA A 125 -2.62 -2.05 10.55
C ALA A 125 -3.35 -2.29 11.88
N ALA A 126 -2.61 -2.34 12.99
CA ALA A 126 -3.19 -2.48 14.33
C ALA A 126 -4.19 -1.36 14.65
N ARG A 127 -3.79 -0.09 14.46
CA ARG A 127 -4.68 1.07 14.68
C ARG A 127 -5.92 1.02 13.81
N THR A 128 -5.78 0.64 12.55
CA THR A 128 -6.92 0.51 11.63
C THR A 128 -7.89 -0.58 12.09
N LEU A 129 -7.40 -1.63 12.76
CA LEU A 129 -8.22 -2.66 13.41
C LEU A 129 -8.79 -2.24 14.78
N GLY A 130 -8.49 -1.02 15.25
CA GLY A 130 -8.90 -0.53 16.57
C GLY A 130 -8.07 -1.09 17.73
N LEU A 131 -6.87 -1.62 17.44
CA LEU A 131 -5.96 -2.16 18.45
C LEU A 131 -4.91 -1.12 18.84
N ASP A 132 -4.45 -1.19 20.09
CA ASP A 132 -3.28 -0.42 20.53
C ASP A 132 -1.98 -1.11 20.06
N PRO A 133 -1.19 -0.48 19.18
CA PRO A 133 0.08 -1.06 18.75
C PRO A 133 1.05 -1.33 19.89
N GLY A 134 1.02 -0.52 20.96
CA GLY A 134 1.88 -0.70 22.13
C GLY A 134 1.52 -1.90 22.99
N ALA A 135 0.31 -2.42 22.87
CA ALA A 135 -0.16 -3.59 23.60
C ALA A 135 0.07 -4.92 22.84
N LEU A 136 0.48 -4.86 21.55
CA LEU A 136 0.72 -6.06 20.76
C LEU A 136 1.99 -6.77 21.22
N THR A 137 1.85 -8.06 21.56
CA THR A 137 3.00 -8.93 21.76
C THR A 137 3.73 -9.20 20.44
N THR A 138 4.96 -9.68 20.52
CA THR A 138 5.71 -10.13 19.32
C THR A 138 4.93 -11.15 18.51
N ARG A 139 4.25 -12.08 19.18
CA ARG A 139 3.41 -13.08 18.52
C ARG A 139 2.28 -12.40 17.72
N ASP A 140 1.57 -11.46 18.34
CA ASP A 140 0.48 -10.72 17.67
C ASP A 140 0.99 -9.97 16.45
N GLN A 141 2.17 -9.32 16.54
CA GLN A 141 2.79 -8.62 15.43
C GLN A 141 3.15 -9.57 14.28
N LEU A 142 3.66 -10.78 14.57
CA LEU A 142 3.98 -11.78 13.57
C LEU A 142 2.71 -12.36 12.91
N GLU A 143 1.67 -12.64 13.70
CA GLU A 143 0.39 -13.12 13.16
C GLU A 143 -0.27 -12.07 12.28
N LEU A 144 -0.25 -10.79 12.69
CA LEU A 144 -0.76 -9.68 11.87
C LEU A 144 0.08 -9.48 10.60
N ALA A 145 1.41 -9.58 10.70
CA ALA A 145 2.29 -9.52 9.53
C ALA A 145 1.98 -10.65 8.53
N THR A 146 1.73 -11.87 9.03
CA THR A 146 1.35 -13.00 8.18
C THR A 146 0.03 -12.72 7.45
N CYS A 147 -0.96 -12.15 8.13
CA CYS A 147 -2.21 -11.75 7.50
C CYS A 147 -2.04 -10.62 6.48
N LEU A 148 -1.14 -9.67 6.71
CA LEU A 148 -0.83 -8.63 5.72
C LEU A 148 -0.22 -9.19 4.43
N LEU A 149 0.32 -10.41 4.43
CA LEU A 149 0.77 -11.10 3.22
C LEU A 149 -0.38 -11.74 2.42
N GLU A 150 -1.59 -11.86 3.00
CA GLU A 150 -2.79 -12.31 2.32
C GLU A 150 -3.44 -11.11 1.58
N ASP A 151 -3.56 -11.20 0.26
CA ASP A 151 -4.05 -10.08 -0.57
C ASP A 151 -5.46 -9.65 -0.17
N GLU A 152 -6.35 -10.59 0.18
CA GLU A 152 -7.71 -10.28 0.63
C GLU A 152 -7.71 -9.44 1.92
N PHE A 153 -6.99 -9.89 2.93
CA PHE A 153 -6.87 -9.16 4.20
C PHE A 153 -6.18 -7.81 4.02
N ASN A 154 -5.08 -7.79 3.26
CA ASN A 154 -4.30 -6.59 3.02
C ASN A 154 -5.10 -5.51 2.29
N LEU A 155 -5.74 -5.85 1.16
CA LEU A 155 -6.54 -4.91 0.38
C LEU A 155 -7.74 -4.38 1.17
N ARG A 156 -8.41 -5.25 1.94
CA ARG A 156 -9.53 -4.85 2.79
C ARG A 156 -9.10 -3.86 3.87
N LEU A 157 -7.97 -4.13 4.53
CA LEU A 157 -7.45 -3.25 5.59
C LEU A 157 -6.96 -1.92 5.03
N VAL A 158 -6.31 -1.93 3.86
CA VAL A 158 -5.90 -0.71 3.16
C VAL A 158 -7.11 0.12 2.76
N ALA A 159 -8.21 -0.49 2.30
CA ALA A 159 -9.43 0.22 1.96
C ALA A 159 -10.02 0.94 3.19
N GLN A 160 -10.11 0.26 4.33
CA GLN A 160 -10.53 0.85 5.60
C GLN A 160 -9.64 2.03 5.98
N HIS A 161 -8.32 1.83 5.96
CA HIS A 161 -7.35 2.87 6.29
C HIS A 161 -7.47 4.10 5.38
N LEU A 162 -7.67 3.92 4.07
CA LEU A 162 -7.87 5.03 3.13
C LEU A 162 -9.13 5.83 3.43
N ARG A 163 -10.24 5.14 3.79
CA ARG A 163 -11.45 5.81 4.26
C ARG A 163 -11.16 6.66 5.50
N ASP A 164 -10.49 6.07 6.48
CA ASP A 164 -10.16 6.77 7.73
C ASP A 164 -9.25 7.98 7.49
N LEU A 165 -8.30 7.90 6.55
CA LEU A 165 -7.46 9.02 6.15
C LEU A 165 -8.25 10.15 5.45
N ILE A 166 -9.25 9.81 4.61
CA ILE A 166 -10.14 10.82 4.02
C ILE A 166 -10.91 11.54 5.12
N LEU A 167 -11.53 10.79 6.04
CA LEU A 167 -12.33 11.36 7.13
C LEU A 167 -11.49 12.10 8.17
N TYR A 168 -10.22 11.73 8.34
CA TYR A 168 -9.29 12.46 9.21
C TYR A 168 -9.10 13.92 8.76
N ASP A 169 -8.92 14.14 7.46
CA ASP A 169 -8.74 15.49 6.93
C ASP A 169 -10.06 16.18 6.57
N TYR A 170 -11.11 15.41 6.27
CA TYR A 170 -12.43 15.86 5.80
C TYR A 170 -13.54 15.04 6.44
N PRO A 171 -13.92 15.32 7.70
CA PRO A 171 -14.89 14.50 8.45
C PRO A 171 -16.25 14.35 7.76
N ASP A 172 -16.67 15.35 6.99
CA ASP A 172 -17.96 15.38 6.30
C ASP A 172 -17.86 14.96 4.82
N ALA A 173 -16.75 14.40 4.39
CA ALA A 173 -16.56 14.03 2.98
C ALA A 173 -17.42 12.85 2.57
N ALA A 174 -18.00 12.93 1.36
CA ALA A 174 -18.54 11.76 0.67
C ALA A 174 -17.40 10.89 0.18
N THR A 175 -16.94 9.94 1.00
CA THR A 175 -15.72 9.16 0.77
C THR A 175 -15.74 8.36 -0.53
N LEU A 176 -16.92 8.00 -1.04
CA LEU A 176 -17.08 7.31 -2.33
C LEU A 176 -16.81 8.25 -3.52
N HIS A 177 -17.00 9.55 -3.35
CA HIS A 177 -16.83 10.56 -4.40
C HIS A 177 -15.91 11.70 -3.95
N PRO A 178 -14.66 11.41 -3.57
CA PRO A 178 -13.72 12.43 -3.14
C PRO A 178 -13.39 13.36 -4.30
N THR A 179 -13.24 14.65 -3.99
CA THR A 179 -12.66 15.61 -4.94
C THR A 179 -11.21 15.24 -5.27
N ASP A 180 -10.66 15.75 -6.37
CA ASP A 180 -9.26 15.48 -6.74
C ASP A 180 -8.27 15.87 -5.64
N ILE A 181 -8.56 16.93 -4.88
CA ILE A 181 -7.74 17.34 -3.73
C ILE A 181 -7.82 16.30 -2.62
N GLN A 182 -9.00 15.84 -2.26
CA GLN A 182 -9.20 14.81 -1.24
C GLN A 182 -8.54 13.49 -1.65
N TYR A 183 -8.70 13.11 -2.93
CA TYR A 183 -8.08 11.93 -3.52
C TYR A 183 -6.54 11.99 -3.43
N LYS A 184 -5.92 13.12 -3.79
CA LYS A 184 -4.47 13.32 -3.68
C LYS A 184 -4.01 13.29 -2.22
N ILE A 185 -4.72 13.97 -1.32
CA ILE A 185 -4.36 14.03 0.11
C ILE A 185 -4.45 12.64 0.75
N ALA A 186 -5.47 11.82 0.44
CA ALA A 186 -5.54 10.46 0.92
C ALA A 186 -4.30 9.64 0.54
N GLY A 187 -3.83 9.74 -0.71
CA GLY A 187 -2.59 9.11 -1.16
C GLY A 187 -1.35 9.66 -0.46
N ILE A 188 -1.27 10.98 -0.28
CA ILE A 188 -0.17 11.61 0.47
C ILE A 188 -0.13 11.09 1.91
N ARG A 189 -1.26 11.02 2.58
CA ARG A 189 -1.39 10.50 3.95
C ARG A 189 -0.99 9.03 4.05
N TYR A 190 -1.41 8.22 3.08
CA TYR A 190 -1.01 6.81 3.03
C TYR A 190 0.53 6.66 3.02
N ASN A 191 1.22 7.48 2.23
CA ASN A 191 2.67 7.42 2.11
C ASN A 191 3.42 8.13 3.26
N ARG A 192 2.87 9.21 3.82
CA ARG A 192 3.58 10.12 4.74
C ARG A 192 3.05 10.13 6.18
N GLY A 193 1.89 9.52 6.43
CA GLY A 193 1.24 9.56 7.74
C GLY A 193 0.52 10.88 8.00
N ILE A 194 0.13 11.08 9.26
CA ILE A 194 -0.76 12.16 9.71
C ILE A 194 -0.04 13.29 10.44
N GLU A 195 1.27 13.21 10.64
CA GLU A 195 2.03 14.14 11.49
C GLU A 195 2.09 15.57 10.91
N ARG A 196 1.94 15.72 9.60
CA ARG A 196 2.03 17.02 8.94
C ARG A 196 0.65 17.64 8.75
N GLN A 197 0.57 18.97 8.79
CA GLN A 197 -0.69 19.67 8.63
C GLN A 197 -1.23 19.55 7.19
N ARG A 198 -2.55 19.30 7.04
CA ARG A 198 -3.23 19.25 5.74
C ARG A 198 -2.95 20.49 4.89
N ASN A 199 -2.98 21.69 5.52
CA ASN A 199 -2.80 22.95 4.83
C ASN A 199 -1.41 23.10 4.19
N ASP A 200 -0.38 22.41 4.68
CA ASP A 200 0.93 22.40 4.03
C ASP A 200 0.84 21.72 2.66
N PHE A 201 0.15 20.58 2.58
CA PHE A 201 -0.05 19.87 1.30
C PHE A 201 -0.86 20.71 0.32
N ILE A 202 -1.95 21.34 0.77
CA ILE A 202 -2.78 22.23 -0.06
C ILE A 202 -1.95 23.38 -0.61
N ARG A 203 -1.19 24.06 0.25
CA ARG A 203 -0.30 25.15 -0.15
C ARG A 203 0.72 24.72 -1.20
N TRP A 204 1.36 23.58 -1.01
CA TRP A 204 2.34 23.08 -1.98
C TRP A 204 1.71 22.67 -3.30
N MET A 205 0.57 22.01 -3.30
CA MET A 205 -0.17 21.67 -4.53
C MET A 205 -0.60 22.92 -5.30
N SER A 206 -0.95 24.01 -4.60
CA SER A 206 -1.35 25.29 -5.22
C SER A 206 -0.17 26.13 -5.73
N SER A 207 1.06 25.83 -5.28
CA SER A 207 2.26 26.62 -5.58
C SER A 207 2.99 26.21 -6.86
N ASN A 208 2.38 25.39 -7.75
CA ASN A 208 3.01 24.88 -8.99
C ASN A 208 4.38 24.22 -8.77
N ILE A 209 4.59 23.56 -7.63
CA ILE A 209 5.82 22.87 -7.30
C ILE A 209 6.05 21.74 -8.31
N ARG A 210 7.30 21.62 -8.81
CA ARG A 210 7.70 20.64 -9.83
C ARG A 210 8.72 19.64 -9.29
N LYS A 211 8.93 18.56 -10.03
CA LYS A 211 10.01 17.62 -9.75
C LYS A 211 11.36 18.35 -9.68
N GLY A 212 12.06 18.20 -8.56
CA GLY A 212 13.30 18.91 -8.24
C GLY A 212 13.16 19.94 -7.11
N ASP A 213 11.95 20.44 -6.85
CA ASP A 213 11.71 21.36 -5.74
C ASP A 213 11.78 20.63 -4.39
N ARG A 214 12.26 21.33 -3.36
CA ARG A 214 12.43 20.79 -1.99
C ARG A 214 11.16 20.15 -1.43
N ASN A 215 10.00 20.68 -1.75
CA ASN A 215 8.71 20.24 -1.22
C ASN A 215 8.00 19.23 -2.15
N TRP A 216 8.49 19.01 -3.37
CA TRP A 216 7.93 18.03 -4.29
C TRP A 216 7.76 16.61 -3.69
N PRO A 217 8.75 16.07 -2.93
CA PRO A 217 8.60 14.73 -2.36
C PRO A 217 7.40 14.58 -1.42
N TYR A 218 6.87 15.67 -0.88
CA TYR A 218 5.71 15.62 0.04
C TYR A 218 4.37 15.47 -0.69
N ILE A 219 4.26 15.93 -1.94
CA ILE A 219 3.02 15.88 -2.72
C ILE A 219 3.09 14.90 -3.89
N SER A 220 4.28 14.48 -4.30
CA SER A 220 4.52 13.68 -5.51
C SER A 220 3.74 12.36 -5.55
N TYR A 221 3.49 11.76 -4.39
CA TYR A 221 2.69 10.53 -4.30
C TYR A 221 1.23 10.76 -4.71
N GLY A 222 0.61 11.81 -4.18
CA GLY A 222 -0.77 12.18 -4.55
C GLY A 222 -0.91 12.61 -6.01
N GLU A 223 0.08 13.36 -6.53
CA GLU A 223 0.11 13.75 -7.95
C GLU A 223 0.23 12.53 -8.85
N ARG A 224 1.12 11.60 -8.53
CA ARG A 224 1.24 10.33 -9.25
C ARG A 224 -0.06 9.52 -9.19
N LEU A 225 -0.65 9.41 -8.01
CA LEU A 225 -1.89 8.67 -7.79
C LEU A 225 -3.03 9.19 -8.66
N LEU A 226 -3.20 10.51 -8.72
CA LEU A 226 -4.20 11.13 -9.58
C LEU A 226 -3.87 10.92 -11.07
N SER A 227 -2.60 11.04 -11.47
CA SER A 227 -2.18 10.89 -12.86
C SER A 227 -2.44 9.49 -13.43
N ILE A 228 -2.35 8.43 -12.60
CA ILE A 228 -2.61 7.05 -13.03
C ILE A 228 -4.07 6.64 -12.91
N ARG A 229 -4.94 7.46 -12.34
CA ARG A 229 -6.36 7.14 -12.12
C ARG A 229 -7.08 6.62 -13.37
N PRO A 230 -6.92 7.23 -14.59
CA PRO A 230 -7.56 6.71 -15.80
C PRO A 230 -7.05 5.32 -16.18
N HIS A 231 -5.76 5.06 -16.01
CA HIS A 231 -5.16 3.75 -16.26
C HIS A 231 -5.73 2.68 -15.31
N ILE A 232 -5.83 2.99 -14.02
CA ILE A 232 -6.41 2.08 -13.01
C ILE A 232 -7.87 1.77 -13.31
N LYS A 233 -8.68 2.76 -13.68
CA LYS A 233 -10.07 2.54 -14.08
C LYS A 233 -10.17 1.54 -15.23
N LYS A 234 -9.28 1.65 -16.23
CA LYS A 234 -9.21 0.71 -17.35
C LYS A 234 -8.86 -0.71 -16.86
N LEU A 235 -7.88 -0.86 -15.97
CA LEU A 235 -7.49 -2.17 -15.43
C LEU A 235 -8.60 -2.83 -14.61
N LEU A 236 -9.37 -2.02 -13.89
CA LEU A 236 -10.52 -2.49 -13.10
C LEU A 236 -11.79 -2.67 -13.94
N GLU A 237 -11.78 -2.32 -15.24
CA GLU A 237 -12.94 -2.35 -16.14
C GLU A 237 -14.14 -1.56 -15.59
N ILE A 238 -13.88 -0.45 -14.91
CA ILE A 238 -14.91 0.45 -14.41
C ILE A 238 -15.27 1.42 -15.52
N ASN A 239 -16.43 1.20 -16.13
CA ASN A 239 -17.03 2.11 -17.09
C ASN A 239 -17.73 3.26 -16.35
N TRP A 240 -17.72 4.44 -16.95
CA TRP A 240 -18.40 5.67 -16.49
C TRP A 240 -19.87 5.66 -16.87
#